data_619f46157468dbd51441c198aefff55a
#
_entry.id   619f46157468dbd51441c198aefff55a
#
_cell.length_a   1.000
_cell.length_b   1.000
_cell.length_c   1.000
_cell.angle_alpha   90.00
_cell.angle_beta   90.00
_cell.angle_gamma   90.00
#
_symmetry.space_group_name_H-M   'P 1'
#
loop_
_entity.id
_entity.type
_entity.pdbx_description
1 polymer ?
#
loop_
_entity_poly.entity_id
_entity_poly.type
_entity_poly.pdbx_seq_one_letter_code
_entity_poly.pdbx_strand_id
1 'polypeptide(L)'
;MKKKVIAVFLVLTVLLSMVAVAGCGSDSSSDGKTEIEIIQYKMEATDYFDALEKEFNETHDDIHLTIDSPNDASTIMRTRFIREDYPDIIGIGGDINYSYYVDAEILADLSDWDGMADIKQSYIDIAEGLETIPTDGTYIAPYMANAAGILYNKDMFEEHGWEIPTTWDELISLCEEIQSEGILPFYFGFRDTWTCLAPWNAIAVDLAPADICKQVNRGDATFTEAYREAAEKYIQLMDYGPDDPAAYGYNDACTAFANGEAAMYPIGSYAVPQIQSVNPDMNIDSFVMPANDDPDGNTLNSGIDLGFCVTAACENKEAAYEVLDFLYEDENIQAYIDDQNSISCKEGDYELASMLDGMTEYIESGNMTDYQDHYYPSEMAVDAILQTYVLDKDTDAFLKRFDTDWQRYNRDTIRTVQEYEEEHGSLEE
;
A
#
# COMPACT_ATOMS: atom_id res chain seq x y z
N MET A 1 -45.37 -5.42 61.81
CA MET A 1 -44.42 -4.29 61.70
C MET A 1 -43.07 -4.66 61.13
N LYS A 2 -42.47 -5.82 61.44
CA LYS A 2 -41.11 -6.21 60.92
C LYS A 2 -41.04 -6.41 59.40
N LYS A 3 -42.07 -6.85 58.70
CA LYS A 3 -42.11 -7.05 57.23
C LYS A 3 -42.20 -5.75 56.42
N LYS A 4 -42.75 -4.67 56.98
CA LYS A 4 -42.82 -3.35 56.31
C LYS A 4 -41.52 -2.55 56.40
N VAL A 5 -40.74 -2.78 57.43
CA VAL A 5 -39.45 -2.13 57.62
C VAL A 5 -38.37 -2.72 56.70
N ILE A 6 -38.43 -4.04 56.44
CA ILE A 6 -37.53 -4.72 55.48
C ILE A 6 -37.80 -4.29 54.05
N ALA A 7 -39.07 -4.08 53.67
CA ALA A 7 -39.44 -3.62 52.32
C ALA A 7 -38.98 -2.17 52.03
N VAL A 8 -39.00 -1.29 53.06
CA VAL A 8 -38.51 0.09 52.93
C VAL A 8 -36.97 0.15 52.87
N PHE A 9 -36.28 -0.75 53.58
CA PHE A 9 -34.80 -0.80 53.51
C PHE A 9 -34.33 -1.39 52.15
N LEU A 10 -35.04 -2.36 51.55
CA LEU A 10 -34.74 -2.91 50.22
C LEU A 10 -35.00 -1.90 49.09
N VAL A 11 -36.01 -1.04 49.19
CA VAL A 11 -36.31 0.01 48.21
C VAL A 11 -35.30 1.17 48.34
N LEU A 12 -34.83 1.48 49.54
CA LEU A 12 -33.78 2.49 49.71
C LEU A 12 -32.40 2.04 49.25
N THR A 13 -32.06 0.73 49.34
CA THR A 13 -30.81 0.16 48.81
C THR A 13 -30.80 0.06 47.28
N VAL A 14 -31.96 -0.17 46.66
CA VAL A 14 -32.08 -0.17 45.19
C VAL A 14 -32.04 1.25 44.64
N LEU A 15 -32.59 2.26 45.34
CA LEU A 15 -32.48 3.66 44.95
C LEU A 15 -31.09 4.27 45.19
N LEU A 16 -30.31 3.77 46.16
CA LEU A 16 -28.91 4.18 46.33
C LEU A 16 -27.96 3.50 45.35
N SER A 17 -28.29 2.33 44.79
CA SER A 17 -27.51 1.68 43.75
C SER A 17 -27.77 2.24 42.35
N MET A 18 -28.87 2.95 42.08
CA MET A 18 -29.11 3.65 40.82
C MET A 18 -28.45 5.04 40.75
N VAL A 19 -27.95 5.59 41.87
CA VAL A 19 -27.16 6.83 41.83
C VAL A 19 -25.65 6.58 41.74
N ALA A 20 -25.20 5.33 41.93
CA ALA A 20 -23.79 4.97 41.86
C ALA A 20 -23.34 4.41 40.48
N VAL A 21 -24.22 4.35 39.47
CA VAL A 21 -23.91 3.93 38.10
C VAL A 21 -23.86 5.14 37.14
N ALA A 22 -24.16 6.35 37.62
CA ALA A 22 -24.03 7.57 36.82
C ALA A 22 -22.73 8.34 37.19
N GLY A 23 -21.61 7.64 37.37
CA GLY A 23 -20.36 8.27 37.79
C GLY A 23 -19.15 7.39 37.58
N CYS A 24 -19.00 6.83 36.39
CA CYS A 24 -17.73 6.40 35.81
C CYS A 24 -17.80 6.66 34.30
N GLY A 25 -18.05 7.91 33.95
CA GLY A 25 -17.46 8.48 32.79
C GLY A 25 -15.99 8.67 33.16
N SER A 26 -15.08 8.10 32.45
CA SER A 26 -13.71 8.55 32.44
C SER A 26 -13.77 10.05 32.12
N ASP A 27 -13.55 10.91 33.14
CA ASP A 27 -13.12 12.26 32.86
C ASP A 27 -11.75 12.18 32.18
N SER A 28 -11.74 12.00 30.87
CA SER A 28 -10.75 12.67 30.06
C SER A 28 -11.13 14.14 30.21
N SER A 29 -10.29 14.91 30.89
CA SER A 29 -10.34 16.36 30.94
C SER A 29 -10.07 16.88 29.53
N SER A 30 -11.05 16.80 28.62
CA SER A 30 -11.04 17.59 27.42
C SER A 30 -11.24 19.03 27.87
N ASP A 31 -10.27 19.87 27.65
CA ASP A 31 -10.23 21.29 27.95
C ASP A 31 -11.25 22.08 27.10
N GLY A 32 -12.32 21.43 26.62
CA GLY A 32 -13.38 21.96 25.77
C GLY A 32 -13.01 21.90 24.26
N LYS A 33 -11.92 21.25 23.91
CA LYS A 33 -11.48 21.04 22.51
C LYS A 33 -12.26 19.90 21.86
N THR A 34 -12.37 19.93 20.54
CA THR A 34 -12.83 18.80 19.73
C THR A 34 -11.73 17.75 19.65
N GLU A 35 -12.01 16.54 20.04
CA GLU A 35 -11.06 15.43 19.93
C GLU A 35 -11.14 14.83 18.52
N ILE A 36 -9.98 14.63 17.86
CA ILE A 36 -9.83 13.91 16.61
C ILE A 36 -8.79 12.81 16.78
N GLU A 37 -9.18 11.57 16.51
CA GLU A 37 -8.33 10.40 16.60
C GLU A 37 -7.97 9.89 15.19
N ILE A 38 -6.68 9.72 14.92
CA ILE A 38 -6.16 9.02 13.75
C ILE A 38 -5.56 7.68 14.19
N ILE A 39 -5.90 6.59 13.51
CA ILE A 39 -5.13 5.35 13.55
C ILE A 39 -4.56 5.12 12.16
N GLN A 40 -3.23 4.98 12.05
CA GLN A 40 -2.55 4.74 10.81
C GLN A 40 -1.60 3.53 10.91
N TYR A 41 -1.22 2.93 9.77
CA TYR A 41 -0.53 1.64 9.75
C TYR A 41 1.00 1.73 9.55
N LYS A 42 1.54 2.91 9.21
CA LYS A 42 2.97 3.12 8.95
C LYS A 42 3.74 3.27 10.26
N MET A 43 4.05 2.12 10.88
CA MET A 43 4.79 2.12 12.15
C MET A 43 6.22 2.66 12.02
N GLU A 44 6.81 2.58 10.83
CA GLU A 44 8.13 3.14 10.52
C GLU A 44 8.15 4.67 10.54
N ALA A 45 6.99 5.32 10.31
CA ALA A 45 6.82 6.76 10.35
C ALA A 45 6.31 7.28 11.72
N THR A 46 6.36 6.47 12.79
CA THR A 46 5.84 6.86 14.11
C THR A 46 6.47 8.15 14.62
N ASP A 47 7.80 8.30 14.56
CA ASP A 47 8.50 9.50 15.05
C ASP A 47 8.06 10.76 14.27
N TYR A 48 7.80 10.64 12.98
CA TYR A 48 7.27 11.70 12.13
C TYR A 48 5.85 12.11 12.59
N PHE A 49 4.94 11.14 12.76
CA PHE A 49 3.56 11.42 13.17
C PHE A 49 3.47 11.93 14.62
N ASP A 50 4.31 11.48 15.53
CA ASP A 50 4.41 12.03 16.88
C ASP A 50 4.82 13.51 16.87
N ALA A 51 5.73 13.89 15.95
CA ALA A 51 6.13 15.28 15.76
C ALA A 51 4.98 16.13 15.20
N LEU A 52 4.24 15.63 14.21
CA LEU A 52 3.07 16.32 13.64
C LEU A 52 1.94 16.47 14.65
N GLU A 53 1.61 15.43 15.42
CA GLU A 53 0.61 15.50 16.50
C GLU A 53 0.94 16.63 17.47
N LYS A 54 2.20 16.67 17.90
CA LYS A 54 2.66 17.70 18.82
C LYS A 54 2.54 19.10 18.22
N GLU A 55 2.99 19.30 16.98
CA GLU A 55 2.94 20.59 16.29
C GLU A 55 1.50 21.07 16.10
N PHE A 56 0.60 20.18 15.65
CA PHE A 56 -0.81 20.46 15.51
C PHE A 56 -1.39 20.95 16.85
N ASN A 57 -1.17 20.20 17.92
CA ASN A 57 -1.70 20.50 19.23
C ASN A 57 -1.12 21.80 19.87
N GLU A 58 0.07 22.24 19.43
CA GLU A 58 0.67 23.51 19.83
C GLU A 58 0.12 24.72 19.05
N THR A 59 -0.42 24.50 17.84
CA THR A 59 -0.87 25.56 16.92
C THR A 59 -2.40 25.68 16.83
N HIS A 60 -3.15 24.66 17.23
CA HIS A 60 -4.62 24.60 17.18
C HIS A 60 -5.23 24.54 18.58
N ASP A 61 -5.94 25.61 18.95
CA ASP A 61 -6.49 25.75 20.30
C ASP A 61 -7.84 25.04 20.48
N ASP A 62 -8.60 24.81 19.39
CA ASP A 62 -9.97 24.31 19.43
C ASP A 62 -10.08 22.79 19.15
N ILE A 63 -9.02 22.17 18.59
CA ILE A 63 -8.94 20.75 18.28
C ILE A 63 -7.81 20.11 19.11
N HIS A 64 -8.00 18.88 19.52
CA HIS A 64 -6.96 18.02 20.08
C HIS A 64 -6.80 16.79 19.23
N LEU A 65 -5.66 16.66 18.58
CA LEU A 65 -5.31 15.55 17.70
C LEU A 65 -4.55 14.48 18.47
N THR A 66 -4.90 13.21 18.22
CA THR A 66 -4.13 12.03 18.63
C THR A 66 -3.87 11.18 17.42
N ILE A 67 -2.60 10.81 17.18
CA ILE A 67 -2.20 9.91 16.07
C ILE A 67 -1.58 8.64 16.68
N ASP A 68 -2.20 7.50 16.43
CA ASP A 68 -1.73 6.20 16.90
C ASP A 68 -1.19 5.36 15.72
N SER A 69 0.03 4.85 15.87
CA SER A 69 0.76 4.09 14.84
C SER A 69 1.11 2.67 15.36
N PRO A 70 0.11 1.84 15.70
CA PRO A 70 0.37 0.54 16.33
C PRO A 70 0.91 -0.49 15.35
N ASN A 71 1.76 -1.42 15.83
CA ASN A 71 2.34 -2.49 15.03
C ASN A 71 1.30 -3.38 14.31
N ASP A 72 0.10 -3.50 14.87
CA ASP A 72 -0.98 -4.33 14.34
C ASP A 72 -2.22 -3.50 13.94
N ALA A 73 -2.00 -2.32 13.34
CA ALA A 73 -3.04 -1.35 13.02
C ALA A 73 -4.25 -1.98 12.30
N SER A 74 -4.03 -2.79 11.27
CA SER A 74 -5.10 -3.46 10.51
C SER A 74 -5.95 -4.40 11.39
N THR A 75 -5.33 -5.13 12.31
CA THR A 75 -6.05 -6.00 13.26
C THR A 75 -6.82 -5.19 14.30
N ILE A 76 -6.24 -4.09 14.77
CA ILE A 76 -6.88 -3.17 15.71
C ILE A 76 -8.09 -2.50 15.07
N MET A 77 -7.93 -1.92 13.86
CA MET A 77 -9.02 -1.32 13.11
C MET A 77 -10.16 -2.31 12.86
N ARG A 78 -9.87 -3.52 12.36
CA ARG A 78 -10.88 -4.56 12.15
C ARG A 78 -11.61 -4.92 13.45
N THR A 79 -10.89 -5.00 14.57
CA THR A 79 -11.50 -5.30 15.89
C THR A 79 -12.39 -4.16 16.37
N ARG A 80 -11.97 -2.91 16.18
CA ARG A 80 -12.75 -1.72 16.52
C ARG A 80 -14.00 -1.64 15.65
N PHE A 81 -13.90 -1.85 14.33
CA PHE A 81 -15.04 -1.82 13.42
C PHE A 81 -16.12 -2.87 13.78
N ILE A 82 -15.71 -4.08 14.18
CA ILE A 82 -16.65 -5.11 14.68
C ILE A 82 -17.40 -4.64 15.94
N ARG A 83 -16.80 -3.76 16.74
CA ARG A 83 -17.40 -3.22 17.97
C ARG A 83 -18.15 -1.91 17.77
N GLU A 84 -18.23 -1.44 16.51
CA GLU A 84 -18.76 -0.12 16.16
C GLU A 84 -18.03 1.02 16.91
N ASP A 85 -16.73 0.85 17.18
CA ASP A 85 -15.82 1.81 17.82
C ASP A 85 -14.86 2.34 16.75
N TYR A 86 -15.29 3.38 16.03
CA TYR A 86 -14.56 3.93 14.89
C TYR A 86 -13.68 5.11 15.33
N PRO A 87 -12.39 5.18 14.92
CA PRO A 87 -11.63 6.42 14.96
C PRO A 87 -12.24 7.44 13.99
N ASP A 88 -11.89 8.72 14.14
CA ASP A 88 -12.37 9.77 13.23
C ASP A 88 -11.73 9.64 11.85
N ILE A 89 -10.41 9.35 11.82
CA ILE A 89 -9.62 9.20 10.61
C ILE A 89 -8.84 7.88 10.68
N ILE A 90 -8.72 7.21 9.55
CA ILE A 90 -7.81 6.06 9.38
C ILE A 90 -6.79 6.35 8.30
N GLY A 91 -5.52 5.95 8.55
CA GLY A 91 -4.45 5.95 7.58
C GLY A 91 -4.23 4.53 7.06
N ILE A 92 -4.46 4.30 5.78
CA ILE A 92 -4.39 2.97 5.12
C ILE A 92 -3.62 3.05 3.81
N GLY A 93 -3.12 1.90 3.33
CA GLY A 93 -2.65 1.76 1.96
C GLY A 93 -3.81 1.64 0.96
N GLY A 94 -3.51 1.92 -0.29
CA GLY A 94 -4.45 1.70 -1.39
C GLY A 94 -4.46 0.25 -1.82
N ASP A 95 -5.23 -0.58 -1.13
CA ASP A 95 -5.41 -2.00 -1.45
C ASP A 95 -6.88 -2.43 -1.39
N ILE A 96 -7.17 -3.69 -1.64
CA ILE A 96 -8.54 -4.23 -1.68
C ILE A 96 -9.32 -4.02 -0.37
N ASN A 97 -8.65 -3.78 0.77
CA ASN A 97 -9.33 -3.47 2.02
C ASN A 97 -10.04 -2.11 1.96
N TYR A 98 -9.49 -1.14 1.20
CA TYR A 98 -10.17 0.12 0.92
C TYR A 98 -11.55 -0.13 0.30
N SER A 99 -11.64 -0.95 -0.77
CA SER A 99 -12.92 -1.32 -1.39
C SER A 99 -13.89 -1.97 -0.39
N TYR A 100 -13.39 -2.85 0.48
CA TYR A 100 -14.23 -3.47 1.52
C TYR A 100 -14.77 -2.46 2.54
N TYR A 101 -14.02 -1.40 2.83
CA TYR A 101 -14.49 -0.35 3.74
C TYR A 101 -15.50 0.58 3.06
N VAL A 102 -15.35 0.85 1.75
CA VAL A 102 -16.34 1.57 0.93
C VAL A 102 -17.64 0.76 0.87
N ASP A 103 -17.57 -0.51 0.48
CA ASP A 103 -18.74 -1.41 0.36
C ASP A 103 -19.50 -1.58 1.71
N ALA A 104 -18.78 -1.49 2.83
CA ALA A 104 -19.35 -1.58 4.17
C ALA A 104 -19.88 -0.24 4.71
N GLU A 105 -19.84 0.84 3.91
CA GLU A 105 -20.24 2.21 4.29
C GLU A 105 -19.51 2.74 5.56
N ILE A 106 -18.27 2.27 5.79
CA ILE A 106 -17.45 2.70 6.94
C ILE A 106 -16.85 4.08 6.70
N LEU A 107 -16.59 4.45 5.44
CA LEU A 107 -15.91 5.66 5.05
C LEU A 107 -16.89 6.77 4.69
N ALA A 108 -16.49 8.01 4.95
CA ALA A 108 -17.22 9.19 4.53
C ALA A 108 -16.74 9.66 3.17
N ASP A 109 -17.65 10.14 2.34
CA ASP A 109 -17.31 10.82 1.09
C ASP A 109 -16.54 12.12 1.39
N LEU A 110 -15.37 12.26 0.76
CA LEU A 110 -14.44 13.40 0.87
C LEU A 110 -14.54 14.36 -0.32
N SER A 111 -15.47 14.16 -1.25
CA SER A 111 -15.63 15.02 -2.43
C SER A 111 -15.88 16.50 -2.08
N ASP A 112 -16.38 16.78 -0.89
CA ASP A 112 -16.59 18.13 -0.35
C ASP A 112 -15.35 18.73 0.35
N TRP A 113 -14.27 17.98 0.53
CA TRP A 113 -13.02 18.49 1.09
C TRP A 113 -12.23 19.22 0.00
N ASP A 114 -11.95 20.52 0.23
CA ASP A 114 -11.28 21.38 -0.76
C ASP A 114 -9.89 20.87 -1.20
N GLY A 115 -9.15 20.20 -0.28
CA GLY A 115 -7.82 19.65 -0.54
C GLY A 115 -7.82 18.52 -1.58
N MET A 116 -8.98 17.91 -1.87
CA MET A 116 -9.08 16.87 -2.91
C MET A 116 -8.71 17.39 -4.29
N ALA A 117 -8.93 18.68 -4.56
CA ALA A 117 -8.58 19.32 -5.83
C ALA A 117 -7.07 19.40 -6.10
N ASP A 118 -6.26 19.28 -5.05
CA ASP A 118 -4.80 19.32 -5.14
C ASP A 118 -4.17 17.91 -5.25
N ILE A 119 -4.97 16.84 -5.22
CA ILE A 119 -4.47 15.46 -5.40
C ILE A 119 -4.28 15.17 -6.88
N LYS A 120 -3.16 14.57 -7.24
CA LYS A 120 -2.86 14.13 -8.61
C LYS A 120 -3.92 13.15 -9.10
N GLN A 121 -4.47 13.41 -10.31
CA GLN A 121 -5.53 12.59 -10.89
C GLN A 121 -5.15 11.11 -10.98
N SER A 122 -3.89 10.81 -11.29
CA SER A 122 -3.40 9.42 -11.36
C SER A 122 -3.63 8.60 -10.09
N TYR A 123 -3.53 9.22 -8.91
CA TYR A 123 -3.80 8.53 -7.65
C TYR A 123 -5.29 8.47 -7.28
N ILE A 124 -6.07 9.42 -7.78
CA ILE A 124 -7.54 9.30 -7.72
C ILE A 124 -8.00 8.14 -8.59
N ASP A 125 -7.49 8.04 -9.82
CA ASP A 125 -7.81 6.93 -10.75
C ASP A 125 -7.41 5.57 -10.15
N ILE A 126 -6.28 5.49 -9.43
CA ILE A 126 -5.87 4.28 -8.69
C ILE A 126 -6.89 3.94 -7.60
N ALA A 127 -7.31 4.92 -6.80
CA ALA A 127 -8.30 4.70 -5.73
C ALA A 127 -9.64 4.20 -6.29
N GLU A 128 -10.15 4.84 -7.35
CA GLU A 128 -11.36 4.41 -8.07
C GLU A 128 -11.20 3.01 -8.68
N GLY A 129 -9.97 2.75 -9.19
CA GLY A 129 -9.60 1.43 -9.73
C GLY A 129 -9.72 0.29 -8.72
N LEU A 130 -9.49 0.55 -7.44
CA LEU A 130 -9.58 -0.43 -6.36
C LEU A 130 -11.04 -0.79 -6.01
N GLU A 131 -12.00 0.08 -6.28
CA GLU A 131 -13.40 -0.18 -5.94
C GLU A 131 -13.97 -1.36 -6.74
N THR A 132 -14.54 -2.32 -6.03
CA THR A 132 -15.18 -3.50 -6.64
C THR A 132 -16.41 -3.08 -7.43
N ILE A 133 -17.25 -2.26 -6.83
CA ILE A 133 -18.38 -1.60 -7.48
C ILE A 133 -18.07 -0.10 -7.48
N PRO A 134 -17.98 0.54 -8.65
CA PRO A 134 -17.70 1.97 -8.74
C PRO A 134 -18.74 2.80 -7.99
N THR A 135 -18.32 3.84 -7.32
CA THR A 135 -19.16 4.79 -6.61
C THR A 135 -19.02 6.20 -7.22
N ASP A 136 -19.93 7.11 -6.85
CA ASP A 136 -19.86 8.51 -7.28
C ASP A 136 -18.98 9.37 -6.35
N GLY A 137 -18.52 8.80 -5.20
CA GLY A 137 -17.77 9.50 -4.17
C GLY A 137 -16.28 9.21 -4.19
N THR A 138 -15.49 9.98 -3.46
CA THR A 138 -14.08 9.72 -3.19
C THR A 138 -13.88 9.54 -1.69
N TYR A 139 -13.39 8.39 -1.24
CA TYR A 139 -13.40 8.00 0.17
C TYR A 139 -12.01 7.93 0.80
N ILE A 140 -10.97 8.16 0.02
CA ILE A 140 -9.58 8.25 0.46
C ILE A 140 -8.95 9.52 -0.07
N ALA A 141 -8.20 10.22 0.76
CA ALA A 141 -7.27 11.26 0.37
C ALA A 141 -5.88 10.62 0.21
N PRO A 142 -5.40 10.33 -1.02
CA PRO A 142 -4.07 9.82 -1.25
C PRO A 142 -3.02 10.80 -0.72
N TYR A 143 -2.14 10.34 0.17
CA TYR A 143 -1.12 11.15 0.82
C TYR A 143 0.25 10.93 0.19
N MET A 144 0.75 9.70 0.30
CA MET A 144 2.05 9.30 -0.22
C MET A 144 1.96 8.04 -1.05
N ALA A 145 2.85 7.93 -2.00
CA ALA A 145 3.06 6.76 -2.84
C ALA A 145 4.50 6.27 -2.71
N ASN A 146 4.72 5.04 -3.11
CA ASN A 146 6.04 4.45 -3.29
C ASN A 146 6.24 4.06 -4.76
N ALA A 147 7.46 3.66 -5.12
CA ALA A 147 7.79 3.17 -6.43
C ALA A 147 8.53 1.85 -6.35
N ALA A 148 8.18 0.92 -7.23
CA ALA A 148 8.91 -0.33 -7.41
C ALA A 148 9.43 -0.46 -8.84
N GLY A 149 10.60 -1.08 -8.95
CA GLY A 149 11.29 -1.31 -10.20
C GLY A 149 12.57 -2.09 -9.93
N ILE A 150 13.69 -1.60 -10.42
CA ILE A 150 14.99 -2.19 -10.18
C ILE A 150 15.91 -1.14 -9.56
N LEU A 151 16.38 -1.39 -8.32
CA LEU A 151 17.50 -0.66 -7.75
C LEU A 151 18.81 -1.18 -8.36
N TYR A 152 19.77 -0.30 -8.64
CA TYR A 152 21.07 -0.69 -9.16
C TYR A 152 22.21 0.05 -8.48
N ASN A 153 23.38 -0.59 -8.48
CA ASN A 153 24.62 -0.01 -7.99
C ASN A 153 25.22 0.89 -9.08
N LYS A 154 25.03 2.20 -8.95
CA LYS A 154 25.44 3.19 -9.94
C LYS A 154 26.96 3.18 -10.19
N ASP A 155 27.76 2.98 -9.13
CA ASP A 155 29.21 2.92 -9.27
C ASP A 155 29.66 1.71 -10.09
N MET A 156 29.01 0.56 -9.95
CA MET A 156 29.27 -0.62 -10.78
C MET A 156 28.89 -0.38 -12.24
N PHE A 157 27.72 0.23 -12.50
CA PHE A 157 27.31 0.57 -13.85
C PHE A 157 28.29 1.53 -14.54
N GLU A 158 28.76 2.56 -13.80
CA GLU A 158 29.76 3.50 -14.32
C GLU A 158 31.13 2.84 -14.55
N GLU A 159 31.58 1.96 -13.64
CA GLU A 159 32.88 1.27 -13.76
C GLU A 159 32.94 0.35 -14.97
N HIS A 160 31.84 -0.40 -15.23
CA HIS A 160 31.75 -1.37 -16.31
C HIS A 160 31.21 -0.76 -17.62
N GLY A 161 30.60 0.43 -17.56
CA GLY A 161 30.01 1.11 -18.72
C GLY A 161 28.69 0.50 -19.17
N TRP A 162 27.95 -0.11 -18.22
CA TRP A 162 26.64 -0.66 -18.49
C TRP A 162 25.60 0.46 -18.67
N GLU A 163 24.69 0.27 -19.62
CA GLU A 163 23.61 1.22 -19.89
C GLU A 163 22.29 0.72 -19.25
N ILE A 164 21.44 1.67 -18.86
CA ILE A 164 20.10 1.33 -18.31
C ILE A 164 19.23 0.75 -19.42
N PRO A 165 18.70 -0.47 -19.25
CA PRO A 165 17.84 -1.11 -20.25
C PRO A 165 16.45 -0.46 -20.28
N THR A 166 15.87 -0.34 -21.47
CA THR A 166 14.52 0.20 -21.69
C THR A 166 13.53 -0.84 -22.22
N THR A 167 14.04 -2.03 -22.57
CA THR A 167 13.23 -3.15 -23.05
C THR A 167 13.63 -4.45 -22.35
N TRP A 168 12.73 -5.43 -22.38
CA TRP A 168 13.02 -6.75 -21.79
C TRP A 168 14.23 -7.43 -22.42
N ASP A 169 14.37 -7.39 -23.74
CA ASP A 169 15.52 -7.97 -24.43
C ASP A 169 16.83 -7.28 -24.04
N GLU A 170 16.82 -5.97 -23.83
CA GLU A 170 17.99 -5.22 -23.33
C GLU A 170 18.32 -5.61 -21.89
N LEU A 171 17.31 -5.77 -21.00
CA LEU A 171 17.52 -6.21 -19.63
C LEU A 171 18.18 -7.60 -19.58
N ILE A 172 17.67 -8.53 -20.38
CA ILE A 172 18.25 -9.89 -20.45
C ILE A 172 19.68 -9.84 -21.01
N SER A 173 19.91 -9.04 -22.04
CA SER A 173 21.27 -8.85 -22.61
C SER A 173 22.25 -8.26 -21.58
N LEU A 174 21.80 -7.28 -20.81
CA LEU A 174 22.57 -6.71 -19.71
C LEU A 174 22.89 -7.77 -18.62
N CYS A 175 21.91 -8.59 -18.25
CA CYS A 175 22.13 -9.67 -17.30
C CYS A 175 23.17 -10.69 -17.80
N GLU A 176 23.15 -11.04 -19.09
CA GLU A 176 24.14 -11.92 -19.70
C GLU A 176 25.53 -11.28 -19.70
N GLU A 177 25.64 -9.98 -19.98
CA GLU A 177 26.90 -9.23 -19.94
C GLU A 177 27.47 -9.23 -18.51
N ILE A 178 26.68 -8.86 -17.51
CA ILE A 178 27.08 -8.86 -16.09
C ILE A 178 27.57 -10.25 -15.65
N GLN A 179 26.84 -11.31 -16.00
CA GLN A 179 27.25 -12.69 -15.69
C GLN A 179 28.57 -13.06 -16.38
N SER A 180 28.78 -12.59 -17.62
CA SER A 180 30.03 -12.89 -18.37
C SER A 180 31.27 -12.31 -17.69
N GLU A 181 31.11 -11.26 -16.88
CA GLU A 181 32.15 -10.64 -16.07
C GLU A 181 32.32 -11.29 -14.68
N GLY A 182 31.49 -12.30 -14.38
CA GLY A 182 31.54 -13.05 -13.13
C GLY A 182 30.84 -12.35 -11.96
N ILE A 183 29.97 -11.39 -12.26
CA ILE A 183 29.16 -10.65 -11.31
C ILE A 183 27.75 -11.21 -11.35
N LEU A 184 27.05 -11.20 -10.19
CA LEU A 184 25.66 -11.62 -10.11
C LEU A 184 24.77 -10.46 -10.56
N PRO A 185 23.89 -10.64 -11.58
CA PRO A 185 22.99 -9.57 -12.00
C PRO A 185 22.01 -9.14 -10.89
N PHE A 186 21.27 -10.09 -10.32
CA PHE A 186 20.27 -9.84 -9.31
C PHE A 186 20.55 -10.52 -7.98
N TYR A 187 20.07 -9.93 -6.88
CA TYR A 187 19.89 -10.64 -5.63
C TYR A 187 18.40 -10.71 -5.28
N PHE A 188 17.97 -11.79 -4.62
CA PHE A 188 16.59 -12.02 -4.24
C PHE A 188 16.49 -12.38 -2.75
N GLY A 189 15.44 -11.89 -2.09
CA GLY A 189 15.16 -12.14 -0.68
C GLY A 189 13.96 -13.05 -0.41
N PHE A 190 13.69 -14.00 -1.30
CA PHE A 190 12.41 -14.72 -1.41
C PHE A 190 12.10 -15.71 -0.28
N ARG A 191 13.02 -15.89 0.70
CA ARG A 191 12.66 -16.52 1.98
C ARG A 191 11.55 -15.74 2.69
N ASP A 192 11.59 -14.42 2.61
CA ASP A 192 10.52 -13.55 3.08
C ASP A 192 9.55 -13.36 1.90
N THR A 193 8.45 -14.11 1.91
CA THR A 193 7.59 -14.36 0.73
C THR A 193 7.07 -13.08 0.08
N TRP A 194 6.80 -12.03 0.86
CA TRP A 194 6.32 -10.76 0.33
C TRP A 194 7.28 -10.13 -0.70
N THR A 195 8.60 -10.40 -0.61
CA THR A 195 9.56 -9.87 -1.59
C THR A 195 9.42 -10.50 -2.98
N CYS A 196 8.72 -11.64 -3.10
CA CYS A 196 8.36 -12.22 -4.39
C CYS A 196 7.41 -11.32 -5.19
N LEU A 197 6.60 -10.50 -4.49
CA LEU A 197 5.61 -9.62 -5.11
C LEU A 197 6.27 -8.45 -5.86
N ALA A 198 7.40 -7.92 -5.40
CA ALA A 198 8.01 -6.74 -6.00
C ALA A 198 8.35 -6.93 -7.50
N PRO A 199 9.16 -7.92 -7.92
CA PRO A 199 9.38 -8.15 -9.35
C PRO A 199 8.15 -8.71 -10.08
N TRP A 200 7.25 -9.42 -9.39
CA TRP A 200 5.99 -9.88 -9.99
C TRP A 200 5.11 -8.70 -10.41
N ASN A 201 4.85 -7.79 -9.48
CA ASN A 201 4.04 -6.61 -9.76
C ASN A 201 4.62 -5.78 -10.90
N ALA A 202 5.91 -5.47 -10.83
CA ALA A 202 6.60 -4.66 -11.82
C ALA A 202 6.58 -5.26 -13.24
N ILE A 203 6.45 -6.59 -13.38
CA ILE A 203 6.30 -7.27 -14.67
C ILE A 203 4.83 -7.37 -15.06
N ALA A 204 3.96 -7.75 -14.13
CA ALA A 204 2.57 -8.06 -14.42
C ALA A 204 1.74 -6.82 -14.79
N VAL A 205 2.06 -5.65 -14.24
CA VAL A 205 1.35 -4.39 -14.53
C VAL A 205 1.44 -3.98 -16.00
N ASP A 206 2.52 -4.32 -16.68
CA ASP A 206 2.76 -3.95 -18.07
C ASP A 206 2.34 -5.05 -19.09
N LEU A 207 2.18 -6.29 -18.62
CA LEU A 207 1.93 -7.45 -19.50
C LEU A 207 0.51 -8.00 -19.37
N ALA A 208 -0.27 -7.54 -18.40
CA ALA A 208 -1.67 -7.90 -18.24
C ALA A 208 -2.54 -6.63 -18.28
N PRO A 209 -3.83 -6.73 -18.62
CA PRO A 209 -4.75 -5.60 -18.48
C PRO A 209 -4.73 -5.04 -17.05
N ALA A 210 -4.71 -3.71 -16.90
CA ALA A 210 -4.70 -3.07 -15.57
C ALA A 210 -5.92 -3.50 -14.72
N ASP A 211 -7.07 -3.74 -15.35
CA ASP A 211 -8.33 -4.18 -14.73
C ASP A 211 -8.53 -5.70 -14.75
N ILE A 212 -7.46 -6.51 -14.95
CA ILE A 212 -7.58 -7.98 -15.10
C ILE A 212 -8.38 -8.63 -13.96
N CYS A 213 -8.21 -8.16 -12.72
CA CYS A 213 -8.95 -8.66 -11.57
C CYS A 213 -10.46 -8.42 -11.71
N LYS A 214 -10.86 -7.25 -12.22
CA LYS A 214 -12.26 -6.93 -12.52
C LYS A 214 -12.78 -7.79 -13.67
N GLN A 215 -12.01 -7.96 -14.75
CA GLN A 215 -12.39 -8.84 -15.88
C GLN A 215 -12.60 -10.30 -15.43
N VAL A 216 -11.72 -10.82 -14.57
CA VAL A 216 -11.89 -12.18 -14.03
C VAL A 216 -13.11 -12.28 -13.11
N ASN A 217 -13.42 -11.26 -12.33
CA ASN A 217 -14.61 -11.24 -11.49
C ASN A 217 -15.91 -11.25 -12.33
N ARG A 218 -15.93 -10.58 -13.48
CA ARG A 218 -17.04 -10.64 -14.45
C ARG A 218 -17.11 -11.96 -15.23
N GLY A 219 -16.01 -12.68 -15.31
CA GLY A 219 -15.87 -13.91 -16.10
C GLY A 219 -15.45 -13.69 -17.55
N ASP A 220 -14.92 -12.52 -17.87
CA ASP A 220 -14.49 -12.10 -19.21
C ASP A 220 -13.06 -12.58 -19.55
N ALA A 221 -12.25 -12.85 -18.52
CA ALA A 221 -10.86 -13.29 -18.65
C ALA A 221 -10.50 -14.39 -17.65
N THR A 222 -9.30 -14.96 -17.83
CA THR A 222 -8.66 -15.86 -16.87
C THR A 222 -7.23 -15.40 -16.60
N PHE A 223 -6.71 -15.61 -15.39
CA PHE A 223 -5.30 -15.36 -15.11
C PHE A 223 -4.38 -16.31 -15.86
N THR A 224 -4.84 -17.53 -16.16
CA THR A 224 -4.09 -18.49 -16.98
C THR A 224 -3.73 -17.91 -18.36
N GLU A 225 -4.59 -17.11 -18.96
CA GLU A 225 -4.33 -16.45 -20.24
C GLU A 225 -3.58 -15.14 -20.06
N ALA A 226 -4.05 -14.28 -19.15
CA ALA A 226 -3.54 -12.92 -19.00
C ALA A 226 -2.13 -12.86 -18.36
N TYR A 227 -1.83 -13.73 -17.39
CA TYR A 227 -0.55 -13.70 -16.68
C TYR A 227 0.52 -14.63 -17.26
N ARG A 228 0.26 -15.31 -18.37
CA ARG A 228 1.20 -16.30 -18.91
C ARG A 228 2.56 -15.68 -19.25
N GLU A 229 2.56 -14.61 -20.00
CA GLU A 229 3.81 -13.93 -20.39
C GLU A 229 4.53 -13.36 -19.18
N ALA A 230 3.80 -12.72 -18.27
CA ALA A 230 4.36 -12.20 -17.01
C ALA A 230 5.01 -13.33 -16.19
N ALA A 231 4.35 -14.47 -16.07
CA ALA A 231 4.89 -15.63 -15.34
C ALA A 231 6.15 -16.18 -15.99
N GLU A 232 6.20 -16.30 -17.32
CA GLU A 232 7.37 -16.79 -18.05
C GLU A 232 8.55 -15.82 -17.92
N LYS A 233 8.34 -14.51 -18.02
CA LYS A 233 9.36 -13.48 -17.78
C LYS A 233 9.83 -13.45 -16.34
N TYR A 234 8.91 -13.53 -15.38
CA TYR A 234 9.23 -13.58 -13.95
C TYR A 234 10.16 -14.74 -13.60
N ILE A 235 9.88 -15.96 -14.10
CA ILE A 235 10.72 -17.12 -13.80
C ILE A 235 12.06 -17.05 -14.52
N GLN A 236 12.16 -16.38 -15.68
CA GLN A 236 13.40 -16.15 -16.41
C GLN A 236 14.39 -15.31 -15.61
N LEU A 237 13.92 -14.32 -14.81
CA LEU A 237 14.81 -13.53 -13.96
C LEU A 237 15.60 -14.39 -12.95
N MET A 238 15.04 -15.54 -12.55
CA MET A 238 15.69 -16.43 -11.58
C MET A 238 16.98 -17.05 -12.11
N ASP A 239 17.18 -17.09 -13.42
CA ASP A 239 18.42 -17.59 -14.05
C ASP A 239 19.58 -16.58 -13.90
N TYR A 240 19.30 -15.36 -13.45
CA TYR A 240 20.25 -14.27 -13.23
C TYR A 240 20.45 -13.89 -11.77
N GLY A 241 19.96 -14.70 -10.85
CA GLY A 241 20.09 -14.55 -9.39
C GLY A 241 20.86 -15.68 -8.74
N PRO A 242 20.85 -15.76 -7.40
CA PRO A 242 21.46 -16.86 -6.66
C PRO A 242 20.76 -18.20 -7.00
N ASP A 243 21.51 -19.32 -6.92
CA ASP A 243 21.02 -20.68 -7.22
C ASP A 243 19.73 -21.05 -6.46
N ASP A 244 19.58 -20.56 -5.24
CA ASP A 244 18.38 -20.73 -4.40
C ASP A 244 17.94 -19.35 -3.87
N PRO A 245 17.07 -18.66 -4.61
CA PRO A 245 16.60 -17.32 -4.20
C PRO A 245 15.74 -17.33 -2.92
N ALA A 246 15.17 -18.48 -2.56
CA ALA A 246 14.39 -18.65 -1.33
C ALA A 246 15.25 -19.00 -0.08
N ALA A 247 16.57 -19.17 -0.25
CA ALA A 247 17.48 -19.36 0.88
C ALA A 247 17.72 -18.07 1.68
N TYR A 248 17.50 -16.92 1.09
CA TYR A 248 17.84 -15.59 1.64
C TYR A 248 16.58 -14.78 1.90
N GLY A 249 16.55 -14.05 3.03
CA GLY A 249 15.48 -13.12 3.36
C GLY A 249 15.78 -11.69 2.91
N TYR A 250 14.82 -10.80 3.13
CA TYR A 250 14.90 -9.39 2.77
C TYR A 250 16.19 -8.71 3.29
N ASN A 251 16.48 -8.87 4.59
CA ASN A 251 17.67 -8.27 5.19
C ASN A 251 18.98 -8.87 4.63
N ASP A 252 18.98 -10.16 4.28
CA ASP A 252 20.12 -10.81 3.64
C ASP A 252 20.35 -10.22 2.24
N ALA A 253 19.28 -10.02 1.47
CA ALA A 253 19.35 -9.44 0.13
C ALA A 253 19.79 -7.97 0.16
N CYS A 254 19.25 -7.16 1.06
CA CYS A 254 19.70 -5.78 1.26
C CYS A 254 21.19 -5.72 1.63
N THR A 255 21.66 -6.64 2.51
CA THR A 255 23.06 -6.72 2.92
C THR A 255 23.96 -7.14 1.74
N ALA A 256 23.58 -8.14 0.97
CA ALA A 256 24.33 -8.61 -0.18
C ALA A 256 24.46 -7.52 -1.26
N PHE A 257 23.35 -6.83 -1.57
CA PHE A 257 23.35 -5.71 -2.51
C PHE A 257 24.23 -4.54 -2.00
N ALA A 258 24.10 -4.17 -0.73
CA ALA A 258 24.92 -3.13 -0.10
C ALA A 258 26.43 -3.44 -0.15
N ASN A 259 26.81 -4.72 -0.12
CA ASN A 259 28.19 -5.18 -0.24
C ASN A 259 28.67 -5.32 -1.70
N GLY A 260 27.83 -5.05 -2.69
CA GLY A 260 28.15 -5.18 -4.11
C GLY A 260 28.22 -6.63 -4.58
N GLU A 261 27.52 -7.58 -3.93
CA GLU A 261 27.47 -8.98 -4.35
C GLU A 261 26.59 -9.19 -5.59
N ALA A 262 25.70 -8.22 -5.89
CA ALA A 262 24.92 -8.14 -7.12
C ALA A 262 24.88 -6.72 -7.66
N ALA A 263 24.70 -6.59 -8.97
CA ALA A 263 24.62 -5.29 -9.65
C ALA A 263 23.27 -4.62 -9.47
N MET A 264 22.19 -5.41 -9.35
CA MET A 264 20.80 -4.95 -9.33
C MET A 264 20.00 -5.68 -8.25
N TYR A 265 18.89 -5.02 -7.79
CA TYR A 265 17.93 -5.61 -6.87
C TYR A 265 16.50 -5.19 -7.29
N PRO A 266 15.67 -6.11 -7.82
CA PRO A 266 14.30 -5.80 -8.22
C PRO A 266 13.40 -5.70 -6.98
N ILE A 267 13.28 -4.49 -6.45
CA ILE A 267 12.57 -4.14 -5.22
C ILE A 267 12.13 -2.67 -5.29
N GLY A 268 11.30 -2.22 -4.36
CA GLY A 268 10.87 -0.82 -4.28
C GLY A 268 11.82 0.09 -3.50
N SER A 269 11.56 1.40 -3.60
CA SER A 269 12.30 2.48 -2.95
C SER A 269 12.40 2.32 -1.43
N TYR A 270 11.42 1.69 -0.82
CA TYR A 270 11.38 1.39 0.61
C TYR A 270 12.54 0.48 1.12
N ALA A 271 13.29 -0.16 0.22
CA ALA A 271 14.46 -0.97 0.61
C ALA A 271 15.72 -0.14 0.86
N VAL A 272 15.79 1.09 0.34
CA VAL A 272 16.99 1.91 0.40
C VAL A 272 17.45 2.23 1.82
N PRO A 273 16.59 2.60 2.78
CA PRO A 273 17.03 2.82 4.17
C PRO A 273 17.71 1.58 4.76
N GLN A 274 17.19 0.38 4.50
CA GLN A 274 17.79 -0.87 4.98
C GLN A 274 19.14 -1.14 4.32
N ILE A 275 19.29 -0.87 3.02
CA ILE A 275 20.55 -1.03 2.29
C ILE A 275 21.59 -0.03 2.84
N GLN A 276 21.23 1.23 3.01
CA GLN A 276 22.08 2.30 3.55
C GLN A 276 22.44 2.10 5.03
N SER A 277 21.64 1.37 5.80
CA SER A 277 22.02 0.98 7.17
C SER A 277 23.26 0.08 7.20
N VAL A 278 23.52 -0.65 6.10
CA VAL A 278 24.71 -1.51 5.93
C VAL A 278 25.86 -0.76 5.26
N ASN A 279 25.56 -0.02 4.20
CA ASN A 279 26.55 0.78 3.45
C ASN A 279 25.98 2.19 3.18
N PRO A 280 26.24 3.17 4.08
CA PRO A 280 25.70 4.52 3.93
C PRO A 280 26.23 5.29 2.70
N ASP A 281 27.37 4.87 2.19
CA ASP A 281 28.04 5.53 1.05
C ASP A 281 27.72 4.88 -0.30
N MET A 282 26.81 3.88 -0.32
CA MET A 282 26.42 3.21 -1.56
C MET A 282 25.67 4.17 -2.46
N ASN A 283 26.14 4.33 -3.68
CA ASN A 283 25.51 5.13 -4.72
C ASN A 283 24.44 4.30 -5.41
N ILE A 284 23.18 4.52 -5.01
CA ILE A 284 22.02 3.78 -5.49
C ILE A 284 21.20 4.70 -6.39
N ASP A 285 20.74 4.15 -7.50
CA ASP A 285 19.70 4.75 -8.33
C ASP A 285 18.73 3.65 -8.75
N SER A 286 17.67 3.99 -9.47
CA SER A 286 16.62 3.05 -9.86
C SER A 286 16.17 3.27 -11.30
N PHE A 287 15.53 2.27 -11.87
CA PHE A 287 14.84 2.39 -13.14
C PHE A 287 13.58 1.51 -13.17
N VAL A 288 12.65 1.89 -14.02
CA VAL A 288 11.39 1.15 -14.23
C VAL A 288 11.71 -0.23 -14.79
N MET A 289 11.03 -1.27 -14.30
CA MET A 289 11.16 -2.64 -14.84
C MET A 289 10.79 -2.62 -16.33
N PRO A 290 11.70 -2.91 -17.25
CA PRO A 290 11.38 -2.88 -18.68
C PRO A 290 10.74 -4.21 -19.10
N ALA A 291 9.48 -4.43 -18.72
CA ALA A 291 8.77 -5.67 -18.96
C ALA A 291 8.38 -5.88 -20.44
N ASN A 292 8.23 -4.80 -21.20
CA ASN A 292 7.90 -4.82 -22.63
C ASN A 292 9.13 -4.72 -23.52
N ASP A 293 8.97 -5.16 -24.79
CA ASP A 293 9.95 -4.93 -25.86
C ASP A 293 9.71 -3.60 -26.60
N ASP A 294 8.60 -2.92 -26.29
CA ASP A 294 8.31 -1.55 -26.65
C ASP A 294 8.55 -0.66 -25.42
N PRO A 295 9.56 0.23 -25.43
CA PRO A 295 9.84 1.10 -24.28
C PRO A 295 8.64 1.93 -23.84
N ASP A 296 7.80 2.37 -24.79
CA ASP A 296 6.62 3.18 -24.51
C ASP A 296 5.49 2.38 -23.82
N GLY A 297 5.62 1.05 -23.78
CA GLY A 297 4.69 0.14 -23.11
C GLY A 297 5.01 -0.12 -21.64
N ASN A 298 6.10 0.44 -21.10
CA ASN A 298 6.46 0.29 -19.71
C ASN A 298 5.90 1.42 -18.86
N THR A 299 5.39 1.10 -17.67
CA THR A 299 4.85 2.06 -16.73
C THR A 299 5.56 1.94 -15.37
N LEU A 300 5.61 3.02 -14.60
CA LEU A 300 6.10 2.96 -13.24
C LEU A 300 5.11 2.18 -12.38
N ASN A 301 5.58 1.11 -11.74
CA ASN A 301 4.79 0.42 -10.73
C ASN A 301 4.78 1.24 -9.44
N SER A 302 3.67 1.94 -9.20
CA SER A 302 3.45 2.86 -8.09
C SER A 302 2.01 2.78 -7.63
N GLY A 303 1.78 2.87 -6.34
CA GLY A 303 0.45 2.82 -5.74
C GLY A 303 0.39 3.69 -4.49
N ILE A 304 -0.80 3.89 -3.95
CA ILE A 304 -1.03 4.65 -2.72
C ILE A 304 -0.42 3.88 -1.55
N ASP A 305 0.73 4.35 -1.07
CA ASP A 305 1.41 3.79 0.09
C ASP A 305 0.71 4.19 1.39
N LEU A 306 0.26 5.43 1.49
CA LEU A 306 -0.55 5.94 2.59
C LEU A 306 -1.60 6.91 2.07
N GLY A 307 -2.84 6.72 2.47
CA GLY A 307 -3.92 7.67 2.28
C GLY A 307 -4.77 7.77 3.54
N PHE A 308 -5.43 8.90 3.72
CA PHE A 308 -6.30 9.13 4.86
C PHE A 308 -7.76 9.06 4.46
N CYS A 309 -8.55 8.33 5.26
CA CYS A 309 -10.00 8.22 5.10
C CYS A 309 -10.66 8.75 6.38
N VAL A 310 -11.65 9.61 6.23
CA VAL A 310 -12.53 9.99 7.33
C VAL A 310 -13.60 8.92 7.48
N THR A 311 -13.89 8.47 8.71
CA THR A 311 -14.94 7.47 8.91
C THR A 311 -16.34 8.11 8.86
N ALA A 312 -17.33 7.36 8.41
CA ALA A 312 -18.73 7.82 8.40
C ALA A 312 -19.29 8.10 9.81
N ALA A 313 -18.62 7.56 10.83
CA ALA A 313 -18.97 7.77 12.23
C ALA A 313 -18.36 9.05 12.82
N CYS A 314 -17.44 9.71 12.13
CA CYS A 314 -16.84 10.98 12.59
C CYS A 314 -17.94 12.04 12.77
N GLU A 315 -18.11 12.51 14.02
CA GLU A 315 -19.14 13.50 14.37
C GLU A 315 -18.75 14.93 13.98
N ASN A 316 -17.44 15.20 13.80
CA ASN A 316 -16.89 16.53 13.58
C ASN A 316 -16.09 16.57 12.27
N LYS A 317 -16.78 16.42 11.13
CA LYS A 317 -16.13 16.41 9.80
C LYS A 317 -15.30 17.67 9.52
N GLU A 318 -15.76 18.84 9.93
CA GLU A 318 -15.03 20.08 9.75
C GLU A 318 -13.68 20.06 10.48
N ALA A 319 -13.64 19.52 11.70
CA ALA A 319 -12.38 19.35 12.44
C ALA A 319 -11.47 18.29 11.82
N ALA A 320 -12.05 17.20 11.29
CA ALA A 320 -11.29 16.19 10.54
C ALA A 320 -10.67 16.78 9.26
N TYR A 321 -11.39 17.65 8.55
CA TYR A 321 -10.86 18.35 7.37
C TYR A 321 -9.74 19.34 7.73
N GLU A 322 -9.84 20.06 8.86
CA GLU A 322 -8.77 20.92 9.35
C GLU A 322 -7.50 20.12 9.68
N VAL A 323 -7.66 18.91 10.22
CA VAL A 323 -6.53 17.99 10.42
C VAL A 323 -5.95 17.52 9.08
N LEU A 324 -6.79 17.17 8.09
CA LEU A 324 -6.30 16.83 6.75
C LEU A 324 -5.58 18.02 6.11
N ASP A 325 -6.13 19.23 6.18
CA ASP A 325 -5.48 20.44 5.64
C ASP A 325 -4.06 20.61 6.22
N PHE A 326 -3.89 20.40 7.52
CA PHE A 326 -2.59 20.46 8.19
C PHE A 326 -1.64 19.34 7.70
N LEU A 327 -2.10 18.08 7.61
CA LEU A 327 -1.27 16.98 7.12
C LEU A 327 -0.80 17.24 5.68
N TYR A 328 -1.63 17.90 4.86
CA TYR A 328 -1.34 18.21 3.45
C TYR A 328 -0.66 19.56 3.22
N GLU A 329 -0.18 20.24 4.26
CA GLU A 329 0.72 21.39 4.10
C GLU A 329 2.02 20.97 3.42
N ASP A 330 2.53 21.79 2.49
CA ASP A 330 3.71 21.45 1.68
C ASP A 330 4.93 21.13 2.54
N GLU A 331 5.10 21.79 3.69
CA GLU A 331 6.20 21.54 4.63
C GLU A 331 6.10 20.14 5.25
N ASN A 332 4.89 19.69 5.57
CA ASN A 332 4.64 18.37 6.14
C ASN A 332 4.79 17.27 5.08
N ILE A 333 4.30 17.50 3.87
CA ILE A 333 4.51 16.61 2.73
C ILE A 333 6.01 16.41 2.48
N GLN A 334 6.79 17.50 2.36
CA GLN A 334 8.23 17.38 2.11
C GLN A 334 8.95 16.66 3.26
N ALA A 335 8.58 16.95 4.50
CA ALA A 335 9.18 16.28 5.66
C ALA A 335 8.95 14.75 5.65
N TYR A 336 7.76 14.28 5.21
CA TYR A 336 7.50 12.86 5.05
C TYR A 336 8.31 12.25 3.89
N ILE A 337 8.40 12.96 2.76
CA ILE A 337 9.22 12.54 1.62
C ILE A 337 10.68 12.33 2.06
N ASP A 338 11.23 13.27 2.81
CA ASP A 338 12.61 13.22 3.30
C ASP A 338 12.83 12.08 4.31
N ASP A 339 11.83 11.78 5.14
CA ASP A 339 11.90 10.72 6.16
C ASP A 339 11.75 9.33 5.56
N GLN A 340 10.83 9.16 4.59
CA GLN A 340 10.42 7.84 4.07
C GLN A 340 10.88 7.56 2.63
N ASN A 341 11.56 8.50 1.94
CA ASN A 341 11.89 8.42 0.51
C ASN A 341 10.67 8.14 -0.37
N SER A 342 9.55 8.78 -0.05
CA SER A 342 8.24 8.58 -0.68
C SER A 342 8.03 9.55 -1.84
N ILE A 343 6.88 9.40 -2.51
CA ILE A 343 6.40 10.25 -3.59
C ILE A 343 5.10 10.90 -3.14
N SER A 344 4.97 12.22 -3.27
CA SER A 344 3.71 12.91 -2.93
C SER A 344 2.59 12.55 -3.90
N CYS A 345 1.42 12.21 -3.36
CA CYS A 345 0.18 12.13 -4.14
C CYS A 345 -0.46 13.50 -4.41
N LYS A 346 -0.03 14.55 -3.69
CA LYS A 346 -0.46 15.93 -3.90
C LYS A 346 0.36 16.59 -5.00
N GLU A 347 -0.28 17.44 -5.79
CA GLU A 347 0.39 18.33 -6.73
C GLU A 347 1.32 19.29 -5.99
N GLY A 348 2.51 19.52 -6.52
CA GLY A 348 3.51 20.40 -5.91
C GLY A 348 4.90 20.16 -6.49
N ASP A 349 5.82 21.03 -6.16
CA ASP A 349 7.24 20.94 -6.56
C ASP A 349 8.04 20.46 -5.34
N TYR A 350 8.08 19.14 -5.18
CA TYR A 350 8.75 18.47 -4.05
C TYR A 350 10.10 17.89 -4.47
N GLU A 351 11.08 17.98 -3.57
CA GLU A 351 12.39 17.35 -3.77
C GLU A 351 12.27 15.84 -3.49
N LEU A 352 12.49 15.03 -4.52
CA LEU A 352 12.52 13.57 -4.38
C LEU A 352 13.91 13.08 -3.99
N ALA A 353 13.97 11.92 -3.36
CA ALA A 353 15.25 11.26 -3.07
C ALA A 353 15.98 10.92 -4.38
N SER A 354 17.29 11.20 -4.45
CA SER A 354 18.09 11.03 -5.68
C SER A 354 18.09 9.62 -6.26
N MET A 355 17.76 8.63 -5.46
CA MET A 355 17.59 7.24 -5.94
C MET A 355 16.37 7.03 -6.81
N LEU A 356 15.49 8.03 -6.95
CA LEU A 356 14.33 8.04 -7.84
C LEU A 356 14.60 8.82 -9.14
N ASP A 357 15.82 9.32 -9.35
CA ASP A 357 16.18 10.13 -10.53
C ASP A 357 15.79 9.42 -11.85
N GLY A 358 16.06 8.12 -11.94
CA GLY A 358 15.71 7.31 -13.12
C GLY A 358 14.21 7.03 -13.31
N MET A 359 13.37 7.38 -12.33
CA MET A 359 11.91 7.22 -12.39
C MET A 359 11.18 8.56 -12.51
N THR A 360 11.88 9.69 -12.41
CA THR A 360 11.29 11.05 -12.33
C THR A 360 10.37 11.35 -13.51
N GLU A 361 10.74 10.98 -14.74
CA GLU A 361 9.91 11.21 -15.92
C GLU A 361 8.53 10.53 -15.83
N TYR A 362 8.50 9.31 -15.29
CA TYR A 362 7.25 8.56 -15.07
C TYR A 362 6.41 9.22 -13.96
N ILE A 363 7.06 9.67 -12.88
CA ILE A 363 6.39 10.34 -11.76
C ILE A 363 5.76 11.66 -12.21
N GLU A 364 6.51 12.48 -12.96
CA GLU A 364 6.06 13.78 -13.46
C GLU A 364 4.97 13.66 -14.54
N SER A 365 5.07 12.66 -15.43
CA SER A 365 4.06 12.44 -16.46
C SER A 365 2.80 11.74 -15.96
N GLY A 366 2.84 11.12 -14.76
CA GLY A 366 1.77 10.27 -14.26
C GLY A 366 1.65 8.93 -15.02
N ASN A 367 2.70 8.53 -15.79
CA ASN A 367 2.71 7.24 -16.48
C ASN A 367 3.02 6.11 -15.48
N MET A 368 2.01 5.75 -14.69
CA MET A 368 2.13 4.77 -13.63
C MET A 368 0.93 3.82 -13.58
N THR A 369 1.15 2.63 -13.04
CA THR A 369 0.12 1.60 -12.85
C THR A 369 0.24 1.04 -11.45
N ASP A 370 -0.91 0.88 -10.78
CA ASP A 370 -1.00 0.34 -9.43
C ASP A 370 -0.51 -1.11 -9.36
N TYR A 371 -0.08 -1.50 -8.16
CA TYR A 371 0.40 -2.86 -7.89
C TYR A 371 -0.70 -3.89 -8.12
N GLN A 372 -0.41 -4.95 -8.85
CA GLN A 372 -1.40 -6.01 -9.07
C GLN A 372 -1.85 -6.69 -7.78
N ASP A 373 -0.98 -6.80 -6.79
CA ASP A 373 -1.31 -7.43 -5.51
C ASP A 373 -2.23 -6.57 -4.63
N HIS A 374 -2.37 -5.28 -4.92
CA HIS A 374 -3.36 -4.44 -4.25
C HIS A 374 -4.80 -4.91 -4.49
N TYR A 375 -5.04 -5.64 -5.58
CA TYR A 375 -6.34 -6.22 -5.94
C TYR A 375 -6.52 -7.65 -5.44
N TYR A 376 -5.50 -8.27 -4.83
CA TYR A 376 -5.58 -9.66 -4.42
C TYR A 376 -6.10 -9.78 -2.99
N PRO A 377 -7.06 -10.70 -2.73
CA PRO A 377 -7.46 -10.98 -1.36
C PRO A 377 -6.27 -11.47 -0.54
N SER A 378 -6.05 -10.91 0.64
CA SER A 378 -4.93 -11.28 1.50
C SER A 378 -4.94 -12.78 1.88
N GLU A 379 -6.13 -13.38 1.98
CA GLU A 379 -6.31 -14.80 2.27
C GLU A 379 -5.82 -15.73 1.15
N MET A 380 -5.63 -15.21 -0.07
CA MET A 380 -5.07 -15.97 -1.18
C MET A 380 -3.57 -16.23 -1.00
N ALA A 381 -2.86 -15.39 -0.25
CA ALA A 381 -1.44 -15.48 0.02
C ALA A 381 -0.61 -15.66 -1.27
N VAL A 382 -0.79 -14.73 -2.22
CA VAL A 382 -0.14 -14.80 -3.56
C VAL A 382 1.38 -14.80 -3.45
N ASP A 383 1.93 -14.12 -2.46
CA ASP A 383 3.34 -14.14 -2.11
C ASP A 383 3.89 -15.57 -1.90
N ALA A 384 3.17 -16.41 -1.16
CA ALA A 384 3.54 -17.82 -0.96
C ALA A 384 3.28 -18.68 -2.22
N ILE A 385 2.31 -18.31 -3.05
CA ILE A 385 2.08 -18.97 -4.36
C ILE A 385 3.28 -18.69 -5.27
N LEU A 386 3.75 -17.44 -5.35
CA LEU A 386 4.91 -17.05 -6.13
C LEU A 386 6.20 -17.71 -5.64
N GLN A 387 6.43 -17.77 -4.32
CA GLN A 387 7.58 -18.49 -3.78
C GLN A 387 7.55 -19.97 -4.17
N THR A 388 6.38 -20.62 -4.14
CA THR A 388 6.22 -22.00 -4.63
C THR A 388 6.56 -22.10 -6.10
N TYR A 389 6.10 -21.14 -6.92
CA TYR A 389 6.38 -21.10 -8.34
C TYR A 389 7.88 -20.95 -8.65
N VAL A 390 8.57 -20.09 -7.93
CA VAL A 390 10.03 -19.93 -8.05
C VAL A 390 10.76 -21.25 -7.79
N LEU A 391 10.32 -22.05 -6.82
CA LEU A 391 10.93 -23.32 -6.45
C LEU A 391 10.60 -24.44 -7.44
N ASP A 392 9.34 -24.51 -7.89
CA ASP A 392 8.86 -25.63 -8.74
C ASP A 392 9.08 -25.34 -10.24
N LYS A 393 9.16 -24.08 -10.64
CA LYS A 393 9.30 -23.59 -12.01
C LYS A 393 8.23 -24.16 -12.99
N ASP A 394 7.04 -24.48 -12.47
CA ASP A 394 5.92 -25.02 -13.24
C ASP A 394 4.87 -23.92 -13.50
N THR A 395 5.00 -23.23 -14.65
CA THR A 395 4.12 -22.12 -15.03
C THR A 395 2.65 -22.55 -15.14
N ASP A 396 2.37 -23.74 -15.70
CA ASP A 396 0.99 -24.21 -15.84
C ASP A 396 0.35 -24.52 -14.48
N ALA A 397 1.11 -25.11 -13.56
CA ALA A 397 0.63 -25.36 -12.21
C ALA A 397 0.38 -24.06 -11.44
N PHE A 398 1.30 -23.08 -11.55
CA PHE A 398 1.16 -21.76 -10.96
C PHE A 398 -0.11 -21.04 -11.42
N LEU A 399 -0.29 -20.88 -12.73
CA LEU A 399 -1.43 -20.17 -13.32
C LEU A 399 -2.76 -20.85 -12.99
N LYS A 400 -2.82 -22.17 -13.08
CA LYS A 400 -4.00 -22.94 -12.71
C LYS A 400 -4.35 -22.79 -11.21
N ARG A 401 -3.32 -22.77 -10.35
CA ARG A 401 -3.52 -22.53 -8.91
C ARG A 401 -4.06 -21.12 -8.68
N PHE A 402 -3.51 -20.13 -9.38
CA PHE A 402 -3.93 -18.74 -9.27
C PHE A 402 -5.42 -18.60 -9.60
N ASP A 403 -5.90 -19.11 -10.75
CA ASP A 403 -7.33 -19.11 -11.11
C ASP A 403 -8.17 -19.85 -10.09
N THR A 404 -7.72 -21.01 -9.59
CA THR A 404 -8.48 -21.82 -8.62
C THR A 404 -8.64 -21.11 -7.28
N ASP A 405 -7.55 -20.53 -6.78
CA ASP A 405 -7.53 -19.82 -5.51
C ASP A 405 -8.29 -18.49 -5.61
N TRP A 406 -8.21 -17.79 -6.75
CA TRP A 406 -9.03 -16.61 -7.02
C TRP A 406 -10.52 -16.90 -6.92
N GLN A 407 -11.01 -17.91 -7.63
CA GLN A 407 -12.42 -18.33 -7.60
C GLN A 407 -12.89 -18.75 -6.20
N ARG A 408 -11.98 -19.21 -5.38
CA ARG A 408 -12.27 -19.63 -4.01
C ARG A 408 -12.37 -18.42 -3.07
N TYR A 409 -11.40 -17.53 -3.12
CA TYR A 409 -11.27 -16.42 -2.15
C TYR A 409 -12.08 -15.19 -2.54
N ASN A 410 -12.32 -14.97 -3.85
CA ASN A 410 -13.18 -13.89 -4.36
C ASN A 410 -14.61 -14.30 -4.64
N ARG A 411 -15.04 -15.49 -4.21
CA ARG A 411 -16.38 -16.00 -4.55
C ARG A 411 -17.53 -15.03 -4.21
N ASP A 412 -17.45 -14.36 -3.08
CA ASP A 412 -18.49 -13.43 -2.65
C ASP A 412 -18.44 -12.13 -3.44
N THR A 413 -17.24 -11.60 -3.71
CA THR A 413 -17.00 -10.45 -4.59
C THR A 413 -17.51 -10.73 -6.03
N ILE A 414 -17.15 -11.88 -6.60
CA ILE A 414 -17.62 -12.32 -7.94
C ILE A 414 -19.15 -12.33 -7.99
N ARG A 415 -19.79 -12.87 -6.95
CA ARG A 415 -21.26 -12.89 -6.88
C ARG A 415 -21.84 -11.47 -6.82
N THR A 416 -21.28 -10.59 -5.99
CA THR A 416 -21.73 -9.20 -5.86
C THR A 416 -21.63 -8.46 -7.20
N VAL A 417 -20.51 -8.61 -7.92
CA VAL A 417 -20.32 -8.01 -9.25
C VAL A 417 -21.35 -8.51 -10.23
N GLN A 418 -21.59 -9.82 -10.30
CA GLN A 418 -22.57 -10.42 -11.21
C GLN A 418 -24.01 -9.99 -10.88
N GLU A 419 -24.38 -9.96 -9.59
CA GLU A 419 -25.69 -9.46 -9.14
C GLU A 419 -25.89 -7.98 -9.50
N TYR A 420 -24.84 -7.16 -9.34
CA TYR A 420 -24.87 -5.74 -9.71
C TYR A 420 -25.07 -5.55 -11.22
N GLU A 421 -24.32 -6.28 -12.07
CA GLU A 421 -24.47 -6.20 -13.53
C GLU A 421 -25.82 -6.72 -14.04
N GLU A 422 -26.40 -7.74 -13.40
CA GLU A 422 -27.75 -8.20 -13.71
C GLU A 422 -28.81 -7.10 -13.44
N GLU A 423 -28.61 -6.26 -12.44
CA GLU A 423 -29.58 -5.23 -12.04
C GLU A 423 -29.35 -3.88 -12.77
N HIS A 424 -28.11 -3.51 -13.07
CA HIS A 424 -27.75 -2.16 -13.54
C HIS A 424 -27.15 -2.14 -14.95
N GLY A 425 -26.75 -3.28 -15.50
CA GLY A 425 -26.02 -3.38 -16.78
C GLY A 425 -24.51 -3.58 -16.56
N SER A 426 -23.77 -3.69 -17.67
CA SER A 426 -22.31 -3.95 -17.61
C SER A 426 -21.56 -2.80 -16.93
N LEU A 427 -20.57 -3.15 -16.10
CA LEU A 427 -19.61 -2.19 -15.51
C LEU A 427 -18.62 -1.61 -16.52
N GLU A 428 -18.66 -2.07 -17.80
CA GLU A 428 -17.80 -1.57 -18.90
C GLU A 428 -18.41 -0.36 -19.65
N GLU A 429 -19.66 0.02 -19.37
CA GLU A 429 -20.33 1.17 -20.00
C GLU A 429 -20.23 2.41 -19.11
#